data_adce95ff4e58bf0d37e562e29ef9ae22
#
_entry.id   adce95ff4e58bf0d37e562e29ef9ae22
#
_cell.length_a   1.000
_cell.length_b   1.000
_cell.length_c   1.000
_cell.angle_alpha   90.00
_cell.angle_beta   90.00
_cell.angle_gamma   90.00
#
_symmetry.space_group_name_H-M   'P 1'
#
loop_
_entity.id
_entity.type
_entity.pdbx_description
1 polymer ?
#
loop_
_entity_poly.entity_id
_entity_poly.type
_entity_poly.pdbx_seq_one_letter_code
_entity_poly.pdbx_strand_id
1 'polypeptide(L)'
;MHVKSPLFGNRLVSTGFCVGGAPAVIEDDALDALDSRAVELMNELGAEYVEYRDPARPHADWPKKEGLYATFDKVMEPAEDDNLKQIPRKQRAVVRKALKTELVDEIDTGIDRFCSLYSMSMRNLGTPVFGRKYIANLVKVFGEDCDILTVSLDGKPLSSVLNFYFKDRVMPYYTCAAPEARKLGAADLQYWRVMRRAVERGYSVFDFGRSKEGTGPFSFKKNWGFEPRPVLLEFNMRDNAPLPVVNPNNPKYKLMIDVWRRLPLSVANTIGPFLGRQVG
;
A
#
# COMPACT_ATOMS: atom_id res chain seq x y z
N MET A 1 14.75 9.16 -2.32
CA MET A 1 14.14 10.11 -1.36
C MET A 1 14.93 10.11 -0.05
N HIS A 2 15.23 11.30 0.52
CA HIS A 2 15.90 11.41 1.81
C HIS A 2 14.89 11.40 2.96
N VAL A 3 15.03 10.45 3.87
CA VAL A 3 14.24 10.32 5.11
C VAL A 3 15.16 10.60 6.28
N LYS A 4 14.91 11.72 6.97
CA LYS A 4 15.66 12.12 8.16
C LYS A 4 14.68 12.38 9.32
N SER A 5 14.79 11.58 10.35
CA SER A 5 13.89 11.63 11.50
C SER A 5 14.62 11.27 12.80
N PRO A 6 14.40 12.00 13.89
CA PRO A 6 14.93 11.61 15.21
C PRO A 6 14.42 10.24 15.70
N LEU A 7 13.28 9.79 15.16
CA LEU A 7 12.65 8.53 15.56
C LEU A 7 13.02 7.35 14.66
N PHE A 8 13.24 7.62 13.34
CA PHE A 8 13.36 6.60 12.31
C PHE A 8 14.70 6.62 11.56
N GLY A 9 15.70 7.39 12.06
CA GLY A 9 17.05 7.45 11.50
C GLY A 9 17.19 8.36 10.29
N ASN A 10 18.36 8.28 9.65
CA ASN A 10 18.75 9.08 8.49
C ASN A 10 19.11 8.14 7.35
N ARG A 11 18.27 8.07 6.30
CA ARG A 11 18.45 7.11 5.21
C ARG A 11 17.98 7.66 3.86
N LEU A 12 18.50 7.09 2.80
CA LEU A 12 17.97 7.24 1.45
C LEU A 12 17.13 6.02 1.10
N VAL A 13 15.93 6.24 0.56
CA VAL A 13 15.07 5.17 0.05
C VAL A 13 14.72 5.47 -1.40
N SER A 14 14.68 4.45 -2.23
CA SER A 14 14.45 4.61 -3.67
C SER A 14 13.10 5.28 -3.97
N THR A 15 12.03 4.84 -3.27
CA THR A 15 10.70 5.45 -3.36
C THR A 15 10.04 5.45 -2.00
N GLY A 16 9.75 6.64 -1.47
CA GLY A 16 8.98 6.76 -0.24
C GLY A 16 7.51 6.51 -0.47
N PHE A 17 6.87 5.82 0.48
CA PHE A 17 5.43 5.51 0.49
C PHE A 17 4.94 4.61 -0.67
N CYS A 18 5.83 4.13 -1.55
CA CYS A 18 5.49 3.27 -2.67
C CYS A 18 5.71 1.79 -2.34
N VAL A 19 5.03 0.93 -3.09
CA VAL A 19 5.08 -0.54 -2.90
C VAL A 19 6.45 -1.08 -3.31
N GLY A 20 6.91 -0.72 -4.50
CA GLY A 20 8.22 -1.01 -5.05
C GLY A 20 8.93 0.26 -5.45
N GLY A 21 10.11 0.14 -5.95
CA GLY A 21 10.88 1.25 -6.50
C GLY A 21 12.37 1.04 -6.29
N ALA A 22 13.04 0.93 -7.38
CA ALA A 22 14.48 0.91 -7.52
C ALA A 22 14.81 1.65 -8.81
N PRO A 23 16.07 1.85 -9.18
CA PRO A 23 16.43 2.44 -10.46
C PRO A 23 15.73 1.72 -11.62
N ALA A 24 15.00 2.47 -12.44
CA ALA A 24 14.38 1.97 -13.65
C ALA A 24 15.25 2.34 -14.84
N VAL A 25 16.08 1.38 -15.28
CA VAL A 25 17.07 1.59 -16.34
C VAL A 25 16.88 0.58 -17.47
N ILE A 26 17.27 0.98 -18.67
CA ILE A 26 17.35 0.11 -19.85
C ILE A 26 18.76 -0.46 -19.97
N GLU A 27 19.77 0.36 -19.70
CA GLU A 27 21.20 0.04 -19.86
C GLU A 27 21.88 -0.12 -18.50
N ASP A 28 22.88 -1.00 -18.42
CA ASP A 28 23.60 -1.28 -17.17
C ASP A 28 24.47 -0.09 -16.75
N ASP A 29 25.11 0.61 -17.69
CA ASP A 29 25.89 1.81 -17.39
C ASP A 29 25.07 2.91 -16.71
N ALA A 30 23.78 3.00 -17.04
CA ALA A 30 22.87 3.93 -16.38
C ALA A 30 22.57 3.52 -14.93
N LEU A 31 22.54 2.21 -14.64
CA LEU A 31 22.39 1.71 -13.27
C LEU A 31 23.62 2.11 -12.44
N ASP A 32 24.84 1.83 -12.93
CA ASP A 32 26.08 2.16 -12.25
C ASP A 32 26.19 3.66 -11.93
N ALA A 33 25.77 4.52 -12.88
CA ALA A 33 25.75 5.96 -12.68
C ALA A 33 24.76 6.40 -11.59
N LEU A 34 23.56 5.80 -11.56
CA LEU A 34 22.55 6.08 -10.54
C LEU A 34 22.98 5.58 -9.16
N ASP A 35 23.62 4.42 -9.09
CA ASP A 35 24.12 3.85 -7.84
C ASP A 35 25.25 4.68 -7.27
N SER A 36 26.21 5.09 -8.13
CA SER A 36 27.29 5.99 -7.75
C SER A 36 26.72 7.30 -7.17
N ARG A 37 25.73 7.88 -7.86
CA ARG A 37 25.08 9.11 -7.37
C ARG A 37 24.31 8.91 -6.08
N ALA A 38 23.65 7.77 -5.89
CA ALA A 38 22.97 7.44 -4.65
C ALA A 38 23.96 7.32 -3.47
N VAL A 39 25.11 6.71 -3.69
CA VAL A 39 26.20 6.60 -2.69
C VAL A 39 26.80 7.97 -2.36
N GLU A 40 27.06 8.81 -3.37
CA GLU A 40 27.51 10.18 -3.15
C GLU A 40 26.52 10.96 -2.28
N LEU A 41 25.22 10.92 -2.63
CA LEU A 41 24.15 11.55 -1.85
C LEU A 41 24.05 11.01 -0.41
N MET A 42 24.26 9.71 -0.23
CA MET A 42 24.32 9.11 1.09
C MET A 42 25.40 9.77 1.95
N ASN A 43 26.60 9.96 1.38
CA ASN A 43 27.73 10.58 2.06
C ASN A 43 27.50 12.08 2.30
N GLU A 44 27.05 12.83 1.30
CA GLU A 44 26.74 14.27 1.38
C GLU A 44 25.70 14.56 2.49
N LEU A 45 24.66 13.73 2.61
CA LEU A 45 23.57 13.91 3.55
C LEU A 45 23.81 13.24 4.91
N GLY A 46 24.92 12.53 5.06
CA GLY A 46 25.27 11.78 6.23
C GLY A 46 24.26 10.65 6.53
N ALA A 47 23.63 10.10 5.47
CA ALA A 47 22.67 9.01 5.62
C ALA A 47 23.41 7.70 6.00
N GLU A 48 22.72 6.84 6.72
CA GLU A 48 23.27 5.57 7.21
C GLU A 48 23.32 4.52 6.12
N TYR A 49 22.38 4.57 5.16
CA TYR A 49 22.28 3.64 4.05
C TYR A 49 21.39 4.15 2.91
N VAL A 50 21.54 3.51 1.75
CA VAL A 50 20.61 3.54 0.63
C VAL A 50 19.79 2.25 0.65
N GLU A 51 18.46 2.33 0.52
CA GLU A 51 17.54 1.20 0.42
C GLU A 51 16.87 1.18 -0.94
N TYR A 52 17.04 0.09 -1.69
CA TYR A 52 16.27 -0.21 -2.89
C TYR A 52 15.19 -1.25 -2.61
N ARG A 53 14.01 -1.01 -3.15
CA ARG A 53 12.82 -1.85 -2.93
C ARG A 53 12.44 -2.56 -4.21
N ASP A 54 12.52 -3.90 -4.21
CA ASP A 54 12.16 -4.79 -5.32
C ASP A 54 12.90 -4.42 -6.63
N PRO A 55 14.23 -4.34 -6.64
CA PRO A 55 14.99 -3.98 -7.82
C PRO A 55 14.86 -5.04 -8.90
N ALA A 56 14.66 -4.61 -10.15
CA ALA A 56 14.62 -5.50 -11.31
C ALA A 56 15.99 -6.14 -11.59
N ARG A 57 17.07 -5.45 -11.21
CA ARG A 57 18.47 -5.89 -11.35
C ARG A 57 19.16 -5.85 -9.99
N PRO A 58 19.13 -6.96 -9.23
CA PRO A 58 19.74 -7.03 -7.90
C PRO A 58 21.27 -7.01 -7.96
N HIS A 59 21.90 -6.28 -7.04
CA HIS A 59 23.35 -6.25 -6.86
C HIS A 59 23.84 -7.56 -6.24
N ALA A 60 24.98 -8.07 -6.69
CA ALA A 60 25.56 -9.31 -6.17
C ALA A 60 26.06 -9.16 -4.74
N ASP A 61 26.66 -8.03 -4.42
CA ASP A 61 27.42 -7.71 -3.20
C ASP A 61 26.67 -6.89 -2.17
N TRP A 62 25.52 -6.31 -2.52
CA TRP A 62 24.74 -5.55 -1.54
C TRP A 62 24.02 -6.48 -0.56
N PRO A 63 24.06 -6.16 0.73
CA PRO A 63 23.25 -6.87 1.74
C PRO A 63 21.77 -6.86 1.39
N LYS A 64 21.12 -8.01 1.58
CA LYS A 64 19.73 -8.25 1.16
C LYS A 64 18.85 -8.66 2.32
N LYS A 65 17.55 -8.34 2.20
CA LYS A 65 16.50 -8.78 3.12
C LYS A 65 15.30 -9.28 2.35
N GLU A 66 14.88 -10.51 2.64
CA GLU A 66 13.68 -11.16 2.13
C GLU A 66 12.79 -11.63 3.28
N GLY A 67 11.60 -12.15 2.99
CA GLY A 67 10.69 -12.72 3.98
C GLY A 67 10.04 -11.69 4.92
N LEU A 68 10.15 -10.39 4.59
CA LEU A 68 9.50 -9.33 5.35
C LEU A 68 8.18 -8.90 4.71
N TYR A 69 8.17 -8.82 3.40
CA TYR A 69 7.04 -8.41 2.58
C TYR A 69 6.88 -9.30 1.36
N ALA A 70 5.64 -9.45 0.91
CA ALA A 70 5.35 -10.01 -0.40
C ALA A 70 4.41 -9.07 -1.16
N THR A 71 4.54 -9.02 -2.48
CA THR A 71 3.59 -8.41 -3.39
C THR A 71 2.63 -9.45 -3.97
N PHE A 72 1.49 -9.00 -4.48
CA PHE A 72 0.43 -9.84 -4.96
C PHE A 72 -0.18 -9.24 -6.21
N ASP A 73 -0.03 -9.89 -7.32
CA ASP A 73 -0.69 -9.49 -8.56
C ASP A 73 -1.25 -10.73 -9.29
N LYS A 74 -2.21 -10.51 -10.16
CA LYS A 74 -2.90 -11.55 -10.88
C LYS A 74 -3.47 -11.03 -12.18
N VAL A 75 -3.38 -11.83 -13.23
CA VAL A 75 -4.06 -11.57 -14.49
C VAL A 75 -5.56 -11.79 -14.29
N MET A 76 -6.35 -10.81 -14.74
CA MET A 76 -7.81 -10.89 -14.76
C MET A 76 -8.28 -11.49 -16.09
N GLU A 77 -9.36 -12.26 -16.03
CA GLU A 77 -10.04 -12.76 -17.21
C GLU A 77 -10.98 -11.70 -17.79
N PRO A 78 -11.20 -11.68 -19.10
CA PRO A 78 -12.18 -10.75 -19.72
C PRO A 78 -13.61 -10.98 -19.24
N ALA A 79 -13.97 -12.23 -18.93
CA ALA A 79 -15.30 -12.57 -18.45
C ALA A 79 -15.42 -12.49 -16.93
N GLU A 80 -16.49 -11.86 -16.45
CA GLU A 80 -16.77 -11.68 -15.01
C GLU A 80 -16.84 -13.03 -14.27
N ASP A 81 -17.54 -14.01 -14.85
CA ASP A 81 -17.71 -15.31 -14.25
C ASP A 81 -16.39 -16.08 -14.06
N ASP A 82 -15.45 -15.91 -14.97
CA ASP A 82 -14.15 -16.58 -14.90
C ASP A 82 -13.26 -15.95 -13.83
N ASN A 83 -13.28 -14.62 -13.69
CA ASN A 83 -12.66 -13.95 -12.54
C ASN A 83 -13.25 -14.44 -11.20
N LEU A 84 -14.57 -14.59 -11.14
CA LEU A 84 -15.23 -15.08 -9.94
C LEU A 84 -14.84 -16.54 -9.63
N LYS A 85 -14.66 -17.39 -10.64
CA LYS A 85 -14.20 -18.78 -10.49
C LYS A 85 -12.75 -18.87 -9.99
N GLN A 86 -11.89 -17.93 -10.37
CA GLN A 86 -10.51 -17.84 -9.89
C GLN A 86 -10.40 -17.54 -8.38
N ILE A 87 -11.45 -16.96 -7.76
CA ILE A 87 -11.49 -16.74 -6.31
C ILE A 87 -11.76 -18.08 -5.62
N PRO A 88 -10.98 -18.51 -4.61
CA PRO A 88 -11.20 -19.73 -3.87
C PRO A 88 -12.63 -19.83 -3.31
N ARG A 89 -13.18 -21.05 -3.29
CA ARG A 89 -14.60 -21.31 -2.97
C ARG A 89 -15.12 -20.58 -1.74
N LYS A 90 -14.35 -20.59 -0.65
CA LYS A 90 -14.74 -19.96 0.61
C LYS A 90 -14.88 -18.43 0.46
N GLN A 91 -13.90 -17.79 -0.15
CA GLN A 91 -13.90 -16.33 -0.34
C GLN A 91 -14.91 -15.89 -1.39
N ARG A 92 -15.04 -16.68 -2.49
CA ARG A 92 -16.10 -16.46 -3.51
C ARG A 92 -17.51 -16.48 -2.91
N ALA A 93 -17.76 -17.33 -1.90
CA ALA A 93 -19.04 -17.35 -1.21
C ALA A 93 -19.31 -16.04 -0.46
N VAL A 94 -18.29 -15.39 0.11
CA VAL A 94 -18.41 -14.07 0.76
C VAL A 94 -18.77 -13.00 -0.29
N VAL A 95 -18.07 -12.96 -1.42
CA VAL A 95 -18.37 -12.04 -2.53
C VAL A 95 -19.81 -12.24 -3.01
N ARG A 96 -20.23 -13.48 -3.28
CA ARG A 96 -21.58 -13.79 -3.73
C ARG A 96 -22.66 -13.40 -2.71
N LYS A 97 -22.37 -13.53 -1.42
CA LYS A 97 -23.27 -13.09 -0.35
C LYS A 97 -23.37 -11.56 -0.38
N ALA A 98 -22.25 -10.85 -0.46
CA ALA A 98 -22.22 -9.39 -0.48
C ALA A 98 -22.99 -8.82 -1.70
N LEU A 99 -22.86 -9.45 -2.89
CA LEU A 99 -23.61 -9.10 -4.09
C LEU A 99 -25.15 -9.21 -3.96
N LYS A 100 -25.66 -9.95 -2.96
CA LYS A 100 -27.10 -10.12 -2.69
C LYS A 100 -27.62 -9.19 -1.60
N THR A 101 -26.77 -8.35 -1.05
CA THR A 101 -27.14 -7.39 -0.02
C THR A 101 -27.52 -6.04 -0.64
N GLU A 102 -28.02 -5.13 0.17
CA GLU A 102 -28.36 -3.75 -0.22
C GLU A 102 -27.12 -2.82 -0.22
N LEU A 103 -25.94 -3.40 -0.29
CA LEU A 103 -24.69 -2.64 -0.44
C LEU A 103 -24.63 -1.96 -1.80
N VAL A 104 -24.36 -0.67 -1.80
CA VAL A 104 -24.24 0.15 -3.02
C VAL A 104 -22.79 0.56 -3.20
N ASP A 105 -22.26 0.39 -4.39
CA ASP A 105 -20.91 0.84 -4.78
C ASP A 105 -20.99 2.04 -5.72
N GLU A 106 -20.17 3.04 -5.48
CA GLU A 106 -20.13 4.29 -6.24
C GLU A 106 -18.69 4.77 -6.43
N ILE A 107 -18.44 5.40 -7.59
CA ILE A 107 -17.22 6.18 -7.78
C ILE A 107 -17.46 7.58 -7.22
N ASP A 108 -16.62 7.98 -6.28
CA ASP A 108 -16.72 9.27 -5.61
C ASP A 108 -16.32 10.42 -6.55
N THR A 109 -17.08 11.51 -6.51
CA THR A 109 -16.73 12.77 -7.19
C THR A 109 -15.78 13.63 -6.37
N GLY A 110 -15.52 13.26 -5.11
CA GLY A 110 -14.65 13.97 -4.17
C GLY A 110 -13.95 13.01 -3.21
N ILE A 111 -13.26 13.57 -2.24
CA ILE A 111 -12.42 12.78 -1.30
C ILE A 111 -13.02 12.62 0.09
N ASP A 112 -14.21 13.17 0.35
CA ASP A 112 -14.73 13.32 1.72
C ASP A 112 -15.07 11.99 2.39
N ARG A 113 -15.81 11.12 1.68
CA ARG A 113 -16.18 9.79 2.18
C ARG A 113 -14.92 8.97 2.46
N PHE A 114 -13.99 8.95 1.49
CA PHE A 114 -12.71 8.26 1.64
C PHE A 114 -11.91 8.80 2.81
N CYS A 115 -11.66 10.11 2.90
CA CYS A 115 -10.84 10.70 3.97
C CYS A 115 -11.42 10.45 5.36
N SER A 116 -12.74 10.47 5.51
CA SER A 116 -13.43 10.17 6.77
C SER A 116 -13.16 8.73 7.21
N LEU A 117 -13.41 7.75 6.33
CA LEU A 117 -13.14 6.33 6.61
C LEU A 117 -11.64 6.06 6.81
N TYR A 118 -10.80 6.66 5.97
CA TYR A 118 -9.35 6.47 6.01
C TYR A 118 -8.76 6.94 7.33
N SER A 119 -9.15 8.13 7.79
CA SER A 119 -8.73 8.67 9.08
C SER A 119 -9.07 7.74 10.24
N MET A 120 -10.31 7.27 10.29
CA MET A 120 -10.79 6.34 11.32
C MET A 120 -10.04 4.99 11.24
N SER A 121 -9.88 4.46 10.05
CA SER A 121 -9.21 3.17 9.82
C SER A 121 -7.74 3.24 10.24
N MET A 122 -7.00 4.28 9.83
CA MET A 122 -5.59 4.46 10.18
C MET A 122 -5.40 4.64 11.69
N ARG A 123 -6.24 5.44 12.35
CA ARG A 123 -6.21 5.58 13.81
C ARG A 123 -6.42 4.23 14.49
N ASN A 124 -7.42 3.44 14.05
CA ASN A 124 -7.72 2.12 14.62
C ASN A 124 -6.60 1.10 14.38
N LEU A 125 -5.84 1.23 13.30
CA LEU A 125 -4.64 0.42 13.02
C LEU A 125 -3.43 0.87 13.85
N GLY A 126 -3.46 2.06 14.43
CA GLY A 126 -2.33 2.63 15.15
C GLY A 126 -1.27 3.26 14.23
N THR A 127 -1.68 3.69 13.03
CA THR A 127 -0.80 4.26 12.01
C THR A 127 -1.15 5.74 11.80
N PRO A 128 -0.16 6.65 11.71
CA PRO A 128 -0.39 8.03 11.34
C PRO A 128 -1.08 8.14 9.98
N VAL A 129 -2.08 9.01 9.89
CA VAL A 129 -2.85 9.24 8.66
C VAL A 129 -2.13 10.25 7.75
N PHE A 130 -2.24 10.07 6.44
CA PHE A 130 -1.88 11.13 5.48
C PHE A 130 -2.93 12.25 5.49
N GLY A 131 -2.46 13.48 5.35
CA GLY A 131 -3.35 14.63 5.34
C GLY A 131 -4.28 14.68 4.11
N ARG A 132 -5.46 15.28 4.26
CA ARG A 132 -6.41 15.47 3.15
C ARG A 132 -5.78 16.13 1.92
N LYS A 133 -4.87 17.10 2.12
CA LYS A 133 -4.15 17.75 1.02
C LYS A 133 -3.31 16.77 0.20
N TYR A 134 -2.71 15.77 0.86
CA TYR A 134 -1.96 14.71 0.16
C TYR A 134 -2.89 13.89 -0.74
N ILE A 135 -4.02 13.41 -0.21
CA ILE A 135 -5.01 12.65 -0.98
C ILE A 135 -5.58 13.51 -2.13
N ALA A 136 -5.94 14.77 -1.86
CA ALA A 136 -6.44 15.68 -2.90
C ALA A 136 -5.42 15.91 -4.01
N ASN A 137 -4.13 16.03 -3.67
CA ASN A 137 -3.06 16.18 -4.65
C ASN A 137 -2.89 14.91 -5.51
N LEU A 138 -2.99 13.72 -4.91
CA LEU A 138 -2.94 12.47 -5.68
C LEU A 138 -4.06 12.43 -6.71
N VAL A 139 -5.31 12.63 -6.30
CA VAL A 139 -6.46 12.64 -7.21
C VAL A 139 -6.29 13.70 -8.30
N LYS A 140 -5.81 14.89 -7.94
CA LYS A 140 -5.60 15.98 -8.92
C LYS A 140 -4.49 15.66 -9.92
N VAL A 141 -3.37 15.10 -9.48
CA VAL A 141 -2.19 14.86 -10.33
C VAL A 141 -2.41 13.68 -11.26
N PHE A 142 -3.03 12.60 -10.77
CA PHE A 142 -3.27 11.40 -11.55
C PHE A 142 -4.55 11.49 -12.41
N GLY A 143 -5.50 12.40 -12.09
CA GLY A 143 -6.68 12.65 -12.91
C GLY A 143 -7.45 11.36 -13.23
N GLU A 144 -7.59 11.03 -14.51
CA GLU A 144 -8.31 9.84 -15.00
C GLU A 144 -7.64 8.51 -14.65
N ASP A 145 -6.34 8.55 -14.32
CA ASP A 145 -5.57 7.39 -13.84
C ASP A 145 -5.73 7.14 -12.32
N CYS A 146 -6.68 7.85 -11.69
CA CYS A 146 -7.00 7.68 -10.27
C CYS A 146 -8.50 7.78 -10.05
N ASP A 147 -9.08 6.84 -9.30
CA ASP A 147 -10.45 6.96 -8.82
C ASP A 147 -10.59 6.49 -7.37
N ILE A 148 -11.73 6.83 -6.77
CA ILE A 148 -12.10 6.37 -5.43
C ILE A 148 -13.42 5.61 -5.56
N LEU A 149 -13.42 4.34 -5.17
CA LEU A 149 -14.62 3.54 -5.08
C LEU A 149 -15.04 3.38 -3.63
N THR A 150 -16.27 3.74 -3.30
CA THR A 150 -16.84 3.62 -1.96
C THR A 150 -18.04 2.68 -1.98
N VAL A 151 -18.10 1.77 -1.01
CA VAL A 151 -19.23 0.89 -0.74
C VAL A 151 -19.97 1.38 0.50
N SER A 152 -21.27 1.56 0.38
CA SER A 152 -22.16 2.11 1.40
C SER A 152 -23.35 1.20 1.66
N LEU A 153 -23.97 1.33 2.85
CA LEU A 153 -25.28 0.77 3.20
C LEU A 153 -26.12 1.91 3.77
N ASP A 154 -27.33 2.11 3.26
CA ASP A 154 -28.24 3.19 3.67
C ASP A 154 -27.55 4.57 3.68
N GLY A 155 -26.74 4.84 2.68
CA GLY A 155 -25.98 6.09 2.56
C GLY A 155 -24.77 6.20 3.50
N LYS A 156 -24.56 5.25 4.42
CA LYS A 156 -23.41 5.22 5.31
C LYS A 156 -22.23 4.52 4.65
N PRO A 157 -21.06 5.20 4.44
CA PRO A 157 -19.87 4.57 3.89
C PRO A 157 -19.34 3.47 4.81
N LEU A 158 -19.05 2.29 4.27
CA LEU A 158 -18.53 1.14 5.01
C LEU A 158 -17.11 0.78 4.61
N SER A 159 -16.78 0.85 3.33
CA SER A 159 -15.42 0.67 2.83
C SER A 159 -15.15 1.60 1.66
N SER A 160 -13.90 2.01 1.51
CA SER A 160 -13.50 2.88 0.41
C SER A 160 -12.06 2.58 0.00
N VAL A 161 -11.75 2.74 -1.29
CA VAL A 161 -10.43 2.51 -1.85
C VAL A 161 -10.10 3.55 -2.89
N LEU A 162 -8.88 4.09 -2.80
CA LEU A 162 -8.27 4.91 -3.83
C LEU A 162 -7.43 4.00 -4.72
N ASN A 163 -7.78 3.95 -5.98
CA ASN A 163 -7.15 3.14 -7.00
C ASN A 163 -6.25 4.00 -7.89
N PHE A 164 -5.14 3.41 -8.36
CA PHE A 164 -4.37 3.93 -9.47
C PHE A 164 -4.44 2.97 -10.64
N TYR A 165 -4.37 3.54 -11.84
CA TYR A 165 -4.36 2.82 -13.11
C TYR A 165 -3.08 3.17 -13.85
N PHE A 166 -2.33 2.16 -14.30
CA PHE A 166 -1.10 2.38 -15.04
C PHE A 166 -0.81 1.23 -16.00
N LYS A 167 -0.57 1.54 -17.27
CA LYS A 167 -0.35 0.55 -18.34
C LYS A 167 -1.51 -0.45 -18.40
N ASP A 168 -1.28 -1.69 -18.00
CA ASP A 168 -2.20 -2.82 -18.06
C ASP A 168 -2.85 -3.14 -16.70
N ARG A 169 -2.57 -2.38 -15.65
CA ARG A 169 -2.93 -2.75 -14.27
C ARG A 169 -3.75 -1.72 -13.50
N VAL A 170 -4.58 -2.23 -12.62
CA VAL A 170 -5.24 -1.48 -11.55
C VAL A 170 -4.57 -1.80 -10.22
N MET A 171 -4.32 -0.77 -9.43
CA MET A 171 -3.71 -0.87 -8.10
C MET A 171 -4.64 -0.26 -7.03
N PRO A 172 -5.40 -1.06 -6.24
CA PRO A 172 -6.12 -0.57 -5.08
C PRO A 172 -5.12 -0.20 -3.97
N TYR A 173 -4.71 1.05 -3.97
CA TYR A 173 -3.50 1.51 -3.26
C TYR A 173 -3.76 1.88 -1.81
N TYR A 174 -4.74 2.75 -1.55
CA TYR A 174 -5.14 3.13 -0.20
C TYR A 174 -6.54 2.63 0.08
N THR A 175 -6.66 1.66 0.95
CA THR A 175 -7.93 1.07 1.35
C THR A 175 -8.26 1.36 2.79
N CYS A 176 -9.53 1.51 3.09
CA CYS A 176 -10.04 1.70 4.43
C CYS A 176 -11.43 1.07 4.59
N ALA A 177 -11.75 0.71 5.82
CA ALA A 177 -13.03 0.11 6.13
C ALA A 177 -13.48 0.44 7.56
N ALA A 178 -14.78 0.60 7.74
CA ALA A 178 -15.41 0.66 9.04
C ALA A 178 -15.37 -0.73 9.72
N PRO A 179 -15.41 -0.81 11.04
CA PRO A 179 -15.43 -2.10 11.76
C PRO A 179 -16.56 -3.04 11.32
N GLU A 180 -17.70 -2.48 10.97
CA GLU A 180 -18.91 -3.21 10.54
C GLU A 180 -18.77 -3.82 9.14
N ALA A 181 -17.94 -3.25 8.29
CA ALA A 181 -17.74 -3.67 6.89
C ALA A 181 -17.43 -5.16 6.74
N ARG A 182 -16.66 -5.71 7.69
CA ARG A 182 -16.27 -7.12 7.68
C ARG A 182 -17.46 -8.08 7.77
N LYS A 183 -18.45 -7.77 8.62
CA LYS A 183 -19.64 -8.63 8.82
C LYS A 183 -20.53 -8.65 7.58
N LEU A 184 -20.53 -7.56 6.84
CA LEU A 184 -21.35 -7.35 5.64
C LEU A 184 -20.66 -7.78 4.35
N GLY A 185 -19.33 -8.05 4.39
CA GLY A 185 -18.56 -8.35 3.20
C GLY A 185 -18.30 -7.12 2.33
N ALA A 186 -18.40 -5.89 2.89
CA ALA A 186 -18.28 -4.67 2.11
C ALA A 186 -16.88 -4.48 1.51
N ALA A 187 -15.81 -4.91 2.21
CA ALA A 187 -14.46 -4.88 1.66
C ALA A 187 -14.27 -5.89 0.52
N ASP A 188 -14.92 -7.03 0.59
CA ASP A 188 -14.90 -8.04 -0.49
C ASP A 188 -15.66 -7.55 -1.72
N LEU A 189 -16.82 -6.94 -1.51
CA LEU A 189 -17.59 -6.30 -2.59
C LEU A 189 -16.77 -5.18 -3.25
N GLN A 190 -16.11 -4.33 -2.46
CA GLN A 190 -15.25 -3.27 -2.94
C GLN A 190 -14.18 -3.77 -3.91
N TYR A 191 -13.40 -4.78 -3.53
CA TYR A 191 -12.35 -5.32 -4.41
C TYR A 191 -12.92 -6.03 -5.64
N TRP A 192 -14.04 -6.73 -5.48
CA TRP A 192 -14.75 -7.31 -6.61
C TRP A 192 -15.19 -6.25 -7.62
N ARG A 193 -15.74 -5.13 -7.14
CA ARG A 193 -16.18 -4.02 -8.01
C ARG A 193 -15.01 -3.29 -8.66
N VAL A 194 -13.89 -3.11 -7.96
CA VAL A 194 -12.66 -2.57 -8.58
C VAL A 194 -12.17 -3.50 -9.68
N MET A 195 -12.12 -4.81 -9.45
CA MET A 195 -11.70 -5.80 -10.45
C MET A 195 -12.61 -5.75 -11.69
N ARG A 196 -13.91 -5.80 -11.51
CA ARG A 196 -14.87 -5.72 -12.60
C ARG A 196 -14.72 -4.43 -13.40
N ARG A 197 -14.67 -3.28 -12.73
CA ARG A 197 -14.49 -1.98 -13.36
C ARG A 197 -13.17 -1.89 -14.13
N ALA A 198 -12.09 -2.48 -13.60
CA ALA A 198 -10.82 -2.50 -14.30
C ALA A 198 -10.90 -3.27 -15.62
N VAL A 199 -11.54 -4.44 -15.62
CA VAL A 199 -11.78 -5.21 -16.85
C VAL A 199 -12.63 -4.44 -17.84
N GLU A 200 -13.72 -3.79 -17.40
CA GLU A 200 -14.60 -2.95 -18.23
C GLU A 200 -13.83 -1.77 -18.87
N ARG A 201 -12.76 -1.29 -18.23
CA ARG A 201 -11.85 -0.24 -18.72
C ARG A 201 -10.67 -0.77 -19.54
N GLY A 202 -10.57 -2.08 -19.76
CA GLY A 202 -9.52 -2.71 -20.56
C GLY A 202 -8.22 -3.04 -19.82
N TYR A 203 -8.20 -2.96 -18.51
CA TYR A 203 -7.05 -3.37 -17.70
C TYR A 203 -7.07 -4.88 -17.48
N SER A 204 -5.91 -5.52 -17.55
CA SER A 204 -5.76 -6.98 -17.49
C SER A 204 -5.07 -7.50 -16.23
N VAL A 205 -4.45 -6.64 -15.42
CA VAL A 205 -3.75 -7.04 -14.21
C VAL A 205 -4.34 -6.36 -12.98
N PHE A 206 -4.66 -7.15 -11.97
CA PHE A 206 -5.04 -6.65 -10.63
C PHE A 206 -3.84 -6.75 -9.71
N ASP A 207 -3.29 -5.62 -9.30
CA ASP A 207 -2.13 -5.53 -8.42
C ASP A 207 -2.58 -5.11 -7.01
N PHE A 208 -2.66 -6.08 -6.11
CA PHE A 208 -2.99 -5.83 -4.70
C PHE A 208 -1.86 -5.14 -3.93
N GLY A 209 -0.71 -4.97 -4.55
CA GLY A 209 0.46 -4.39 -3.92
C GLY A 209 1.02 -5.23 -2.76
N ARG A 210 1.85 -4.60 -1.97
CA ARG A 210 2.63 -5.22 -0.91
C ARG A 210 1.83 -5.50 0.36
N SER A 211 2.15 -6.61 1.04
CA SER A 211 1.74 -6.86 2.43
C SER A 211 2.90 -7.44 3.23
N LYS A 212 2.92 -7.13 4.52
CA LYS A 212 3.87 -7.74 5.43
C LYS A 212 3.47 -9.19 5.69
N GLU A 213 4.43 -10.11 5.66
CA GLU A 213 4.19 -11.51 5.95
C GLU A 213 3.63 -11.73 7.36
N GLY A 214 2.75 -12.71 7.51
CA GLY A 214 2.10 -13.05 8.78
C GLY A 214 1.00 -12.08 9.24
N THR A 215 0.60 -11.09 8.42
CA THR A 215 -0.44 -10.12 8.78
C THR A 215 -1.81 -10.47 8.20
N GLY A 216 -2.86 -9.83 8.74
CA GLY A 216 -4.23 -9.97 8.21
C GLY A 216 -4.37 -9.62 6.73
N PRO A 217 -3.83 -8.48 6.25
CA PRO A 217 -3.81 -8.15 4.82
C PRO A 217 -3.10 -9.19 3.95
N PHE A 218 -2.01 -9.78 4.40
CA PHE A 218 -1.33 -10.87 3.70
C PHE A 218 -2.26 -12.09 3.54
N SER A 219 -2.87 -12.53 4.64
CA SER A 219 -3.81 -13.66 4.64
C SER A 219 -5.05 -13.38 3.79
N PHE A 220 -5.56 -12.14 3.81
CA PHE A 220 -6.70 -11.72 2.99
C PHE A 220 -6.42 -11.90 1.50
N LYS A 221 -5.27 -11.43 1.00
CA LYS A 221 -4.88 -11.54 -0.41
C LYS A 221 -4.70 -13.00 -0.83
N LYS A 222 -4.10 -13.84 0.02
CA LYS A 222 -4.03 -15.30 -0.21
C LYS A 222 -5.43 -15.95 -0.28
N ASN A 223 -6.34 -15.55 0.59
CA ASN A 223 -7.72 -16.06 0.57
C ASN A 223 -8.47 -15.68 -0.71
N TRP A 224 -8.06 -14.59 -1.38
CA TRP A 224 -8.55 -14.18 -2.69
C TRP A 224 -7.90 -14.93 -3.86
N GLY A 225 -6.99 -15.88 -3.59
CA GLY A 225 -6.31 -16.70 -4.60
C GLY A 225 -5.18 -15.97 -5.30
N PHE A 226 -4.57 -15.00 -4.63
CA PHE A 226 -3.34 -14.37 -5.11
C PHE A 226 -2.13 -15.05 -4.50
N GLU A 227 -1.15 -15.38 -5.33
CA GLU A 227 0.10 -15.97 -4.88
C GLU A 227 1.07 -14.89 -4.41
N PRO A 228 1.71 -15.08 -3.25
CA PRO A 228 2.68 -14.11 -2.76
C PRO A 228 4.00 -14.22 -3.53
N ARG A 229 4.51 -13.10 -4.05
CA ARG A 229 5.88 -12.97 -4.57
C ARG A 229 6.72 -12.20 -3.54
N PRO A 230 7.80 -12.78 -3.00
CA PRO A 230 8.67 -12.11 -2.04
C PRO A 230 9.19 -10.78 -2.59
N VAL A 231 9.24 -9.76 -1.73
CA VAL A 231 9.83 -8.46 -2.05
C VAL A 231 11.26 -8.45 -1.54
N LEU A 232 12.19 -8.21 -2.44
CA LEU A 232 13.60 -8.03 -2.13
C LEU A 232 13.86 -6.58 -1.67
N LEU A 233 14.52 -6.44 -0.54
CA LEU A 233 15.10 -5.16 -0.10
C LEU A 233 16.62 -5.28 -0.19
N GLU A 234 17.26 -4.33 -0.86
CA GLU A 234 18.72 -4.23 -0.95
C GLU A 234 19.20 -2.96 -0.27
N PHE A 235 20.38 -3.06 0.31
CA PHE A 235 20.97 -1.99 1.10
C PHE A 235 22.41 -1.74 0.68
N ASN A 236 22.74 -0.49 0.40
CA ASN A 236 24.13 -0.05 0.42
C ASN A 236 24.39 0.62 1.77
N MET A 237 25.25 0.02 2.58
CA MET A 237 25.49 0.47 3.95
C MET A 237 26.69 1.38 4.01
N ARG A 238 26.58 2.55 4.66
CA ARG A 238 27.74 3.37 4.97
C ARG A 238 28.62 2.66 6.00
N ASP A 239 29.93 2.67 5.79
CA ASP A 239 30.94 2.16 6.73
C ASP A 239 30.76 0.68 7.11
N ASN A 240 30.17 -0.15 6.23
CA ASN A 240 29.86 -1.56 6.50
C ASN A 240 29.04 -1.77 7.79
N ALA A 241 28.19 -0.81 8.14
CA ALA A 241 27.31 -0.91 9.29
C ALA A 241 26.36 -2.14 9.19
N PRO A 242 25.89 -2.70 10.31
CA PRO A 242 24.95 -3.81 10.26
C PRO A 242 23.61 -3.39 9.65
N LEU A 243 22.95 -4.33 8.96
CA LEU A 243 21.63 -4.11 8.38
C LEU A 243 20.63 -3.55 9.42
N PRO A 244 19.80 -2.59 9.01
CA PRO A 244 18.82 -2.01 9.93
C PRO A 244 17.85 -3.06 10.43
N VAL A 245 17.72 -3.19 11.74
CA VAL A 245 16.76 -4.11 12.36
C VAL A 245 15.41 -3.43 12.43
N VAL A 246 14.56 -3.65 11.44
CA VAL A 246 13.14 -3.29 11.51
C VAL A 246 12.44 -4.33 12.37
N ASN A 247 12.48 -4.16 13.69
CA ASN A 247 11.76 -5.03 14.61
C ASN A 247 10.39 -4.43 14.97
N PRO A 248 9.29 -4.90 14.34
CA PRO A 248 7.94 -4.42 14.66
C PRO A 248 7.48 -4.84 16.07
N ASN A 249 8.18 -5.79 16.70
CA ASN A 249 7.91 -6.23 18.06
C ASN A 249 8.68 -5.42 19.12
N ASN A 250 9.39 -4.36 18.71
CA ASN A 250 10.02 -3.46 19.66
C ASN A 250 8.96 -2.87 20.61
N PRO A 251 9.08 -3.04 21.92
CA PRO A 251 8.12 -2.55 22.92
C PRO A 251 7.79 -1.06 22.78
N LYS A 252 8.76 -0.25 22.35
CA LYS A 252 8.58 1.18 22.11
C LYS A 252 7.55 1.45 21.00
N TYR A 253 7.63 0.73 19.88
CA TYR A 253 6.67 0.89 18.79
C TYR A 253 5.27 0.37 19.19
N LYS A 254 5.21 -0.72 19.94
CA LYS A 254 3.94 -1.26 20.45
C LYS A 254 3.23 -0.25 21.34
N LEU A 255 3.95 0.37 22.28
CA LEU A 255 3.38 1.42 23.13
C LEU A 255 2.89 2.61 22.31
N MET A 256 3.66 3.08 21.32
CA MET A 256 3.24 4.17 20.43
C MET A 256 1.95 3.82 19.66
N ILE A 257 1.84 2.61 19.13
CA ILE A 257 0.65 2.11 18.44
C ILE A 257 -0.57 2.09 19.38
N ASP A 258 -0.40 1.59 20.61
CA ASP A 258 -1.48 1.47 21.58
C ASP A 258 -1.97 2.85 22.06
N VAL A 259 -1.06 3.81 22.25
CA VAL A 259 -1.39 5.21 22.55
C VAL A 259 -2.14 5.82 21.37
N TRP A 260 -1.63 5.64 20.13
CA TRP A 260 -2.24 6.19 18.91
C TRP A 260 -3.70 5.74 18.73
N ARG A 261 -3.97 4.46 18.95
CA ARG A 261 -5.32 3.88 18.86
C ARG A 261 -6.35 4.52 19.81
N ARG A 262 -5.88 5.10 20.91
CA ARG A 262 -6.73 5.74 21.93
C ARG A 262 -6.92 7.23 21.72
N LEU A 263 -6.20 7.85 20.79
CA LEU A 263 -6.33 9.28 20.51
C LEU A 263 -7.73 9.61 19.98
N PRO A 264 -8.30 10.76 20.36
CA PRO A 264 -9.43 11.33 19.65
C PRO A 264 -9.10 11.50 18.16
N LEU A 265 -10.07 11.26 17.29
CA LEU A 265 -9.84 11.29 15.85
C LEU A 265 -9.36 12.67 15.36
N SER A 266 -9.87 13.75 15.95
CA SER A 266 -9.42 15.11 15.66
C SER A 266 -7.92 15.31 15.94
N VAL A 267 -7.43 14.80 17.07
CA VAL A 267 -6.02 14.87 17.45
C VAL A 267 -5.17 14.03 16.48
N ALA A 268 -5.59 12.78 16.21
CA ALA A 268 -4.89 11.91 15.26
C ALA A 268 -4.79 12.54 13.86
N ASN A 269 -5.86 13.22 13.40
CA ASN A 269 -5.88 13.91 12.11
C ASN A 269 -4.99 15.16 12.05
N THR A 270 -4.79 15.83 13.18
CA THR A 270 -3.93 17.01 13.27
C THR A 270 -2.45 16.65 13.27
N ILE A 271 -2.05 15.68 14.10
CA ILE A 271 -0.62 15.32 14.25
C ILE A 271 -0.18 14.22 13.28
N GLY A 272 -1.11 13.38 12.79
CA GLY A 272 -0.81 12.29 11.86
C GLY A 272 -0.03 12.72 10.62
N PRO A 273 -0.42 13.77 9.90
CA PRO A 273 0.30 14.22 8.71
C PRO A 273 1.76 14.63 8.96
N PHE A 274 2.07 15.15 10.14
CA PHE A 274 3.45 15.51 10.51
C PHE A 274 4.31 14.28 10.79
N LEU A 275 3.75 13.29 11.49
CA LEU A 275 4.45 12.03 11.76
C LEU A 275 4.56 11.17 10.51
N GLY A 276 3.52 11.14 9.67
CA GLY A 276 3.51 10.37 8.42
C GLY A 276 4.65 10.75 7.47
N ARG A 277 5.03 12.04 7.42
CA ARG A 277 6.16 12.52 6.61
C ARG A 277 7.51 11.96 7.03
N GLN A 278 7.64 11.46 8.25
CA GLN A 278 8.90 10.97 8.80
C GLN A 278 9.09 9.46 8.62
N VAL A 279 8.05 8.74 8.20
CA VAL A 279 8.11 7.27 8.09
C VAL A 279 8.70 6.83 6.75
N GLY A 280 8.46 7.51 5.65
CA GLY A 280 9.08 7.34 4.32
C GLY A 280 8.65 6.11 3.57
#